data_caa20ccbe5669d38fbb4249d423739c6
#
_entry.id   caa20ccbe5669d38fbb4249d423739c6
#
_cell.length_a   1.000
_cell.length_b   1.000
_cell.length_c   1.000
_cell.angle_alpha   90.00
_cell.angle_beta   90.00
_cell.angle_gamma   90.00
#
_symmetry.space_group_name_H-M   'P 1'
#
loop_
_entity.id
_entity.type
_entity.pdbx_description
1 polymer ?
#
loop_
_entity_poly.entity_id
_entity_poly.type
_entity_poly.pdbx_seq_one_letter_code
_entity_poly.pdbx_strand_id
1 'polypeptide(L)'
;MKKIIYVLFTIELLIVSLLGLNIVKDNEINNILYNETTSISVMFKDYKKLNKNYSKWIKDIADENNVTISKYVFNNNEKLSIYTTDTSLNNNIKLKSGKFPNTNSNEFISNINTNNSNQVGKFSTMSKDISILIRDFGKISEVGESGILYISTQNEDTINKILRELNVDRSIFVARLHDRYVNSNLYLNPSIIRDLILIILCFLATIIHYSISVSREASILRLNGYSKLDIIARVIKNILRIMILSSVTALLIYIIYILKLNIGVRACLYFAMFSIICILINILISILIVGFNSRSSKYVLSLNGKKSYGFVNIMHFTLKIVFVSFLILSINNCILNYNMLQTQLGNLSEWDKAKNVYNLTLKDTGEQSLGKEEVIKNAKIKGFYKNLVEEKDAFLIDSTNFEKLEDGSYMYEINSKGKNPEVSQYGKNIKINKNYLKVNPIYSNGKEIFNLIDYDDKTINLLVPKKLQVHENEIKKEFRELFYFEKIEVENMYNKELNRALNKTKKSDLNVNIIYVDNNQSYFTYNSLVMDDNRNLIDDPIAIVDIDNIDDSFYLSYISRCVYFNSKKLDALADISSIIEAQGVEAHIQSLHAV
;
A
#
# COMPACT_ATOMS: atom_id res chain seq x y z
N MET A 1 -25.39 -35.78 -1.42
CA MET A 1 -25.97 -34.49 -1.05
C MET A 1 -25.53 -34.02 0.34
N LYS A 2 -25.81 -34.75 1.45
CA LYS A 2 -25.41 -34.30 2.80
C LYS A 2 -23.91 -33.97 2.94
N LYS A 3 -23.03 -34.80 2.35
CA LYS A 3 -21.57 -34.53 2.34
C LYS A 3 -21.20 -33.24 1.60
N ILE A 4 -21.91 -32.93 0.51
CA ILE A 4 -21.64 -31.69 -0.28
C ILE A 4 -22.08 -30.46 0.52
N ILE A 5 -23.26 -30.49 1.15
CA ILE A 5 -23.74 -29.42 2.06
C ILE A 5 -22.71 -29.19 3.17
N TYR A 6 -22.19 -30.27 3.75
CA TYR A 6 -21.19 -30.22 4.81
C TYR A 6 -19.90 -29.48 4.34
N VAL A 7 -19.33 -29.88 3.19
CA VAL A 7 -18.11 -29.30 2.67
C VAL A 7 -18.30 -27.83 2.28
N LEU A 8 -19.37 -27.51 1.54
CA LEU A 8 -19.64 -26.14 1.10
C LEU A 8 -19.85 -25.20 2.27
N PHE A 9 -20.62 -25.63 3.29
CA PHE A 9 -20.85 -24.81 4.47
C PHE A 9 -19.58 -24.63 5.31
N THR A 10 -18.71 -25.65 5.38
CA THR A 10 -17.40 -25.52 6.04
C THR A 10 -16.52 -24.47 5.35
N ILE A 11 -16.48 -24.47 4.02
CA ILE A 11 -15.72 -23.49 3.23
C ILE A 11 -16.30 -22.09 3.39
N GLU A 12 -17.62 -21.95 3.30
CA GLU A 12 -18.34 -20.68 3.51
C GLU A 12 -17.98 -20.07 4.87
N LEU A 13 -18.05 -20.86 5.95
CA LEU A 13 -17.71 -20.40 7.30
C LEU A 13 -16.25 -19.98 7.43
N LEU A 14 -15.33 -20.72 6.82
CA LEU A 14 -13.91 -20.34 6.85
C LEU A 14 -13.68 -19.00 6.14
N ILE A 15 -14.23 -18.80 4.95
CA ILE A 15 -14.07 -17.55 4.20
C ILE A 15 -14.70 -16.38 4.96
N VAL A 16 -15.95 -16.51 5.43
CA VAL A 16 -16.62 -15.44 6.18
C VAL A 16 -15.84 -15.10 7.46
N SER A 17 -15.33 -16.12 8.15
CA SER A 17 -14.58 -15.90 9.39
C SER A 17 -13.21 -15.26 9.16
N LEU A 18 -12.53 -15.59 8.06
CA LEU A 18 -11.27 -14.94 7.68
C LEU A 18 -11.48 -13.48 7.27
N LEU A 19 -12.53 -13.21 6.49
CA LEU A 19 -12.92 -11.84 6.15
C LEU A 19 -13.25 -11.02 7.40
N GLY A 20 -14.08 -11.59 8.27
CA GLY A 20 -14.45 -10.95 9.53
C GLY A 20 -13.24 -10.68 10.43
N LEU A 21 -12.29 -11.62 10.49
CA LEU A 21 -11.05 -11.43 11.23
C LEU A 21 -10.23 -10.26 10.71
N ASN A 22 -10.07 -10.13 9.39
CA ASN A 22 -9.33 -9.01 8.80
C ASN A 22 -10.01 -7.68 9.12
N ILE A 23 -11.34 -7.59 8.97
CA ILE A 23 -12.11 -6.38 9.35
C ILE A 23 -11.88 -6.00 10.82
N VAL A 24 -11.91 -6.99 11.72
CA VAL A 24 -11.73 -6.71 13.16
C VAL A 24 -10.30 -6.30 13.47
N LYS A 25 -9.29 -6.90 12.81
CA LYS A 25 -7.87 -6.50 12.94
C LYS A 25 -7.67 -5.05 12.50
N ASP A 26 -8.20 -4.69 11.33
CA ASP A 26 -8.08 -3.34 10.78
C ASP A 26 -8.78 -2.30 11.67
N ASN A 27 -9.97 -2.63 12.17
CA ASN A 27 -10.69 -1.78 13.12
C ASN A 27 -9.95 -1.62 14.45
N GLU A 28 -9.28 -2.65 14.96
CA GLU A 28 -8.49 -2.55 16.20
C GLU A 28 -7.33 -1.57 16.02
N ILE A 29 -6.60 -1.66 14.91
CA ILE A 29 -5.49 -0.75 14.60
C ILE A 29 -6.02 0.67 14.41
N ASN A 30 -7.08 0.83 13.62
CA ASN A 30 -7.70 2.14 13.39
C ASN A 30 -8.19 2.78 14.70
N ASN A 31 -8.76 2.00 15.61
CA ASN A 31 -9.18 2.49 16.92
C ASN A 31 -8.00 2.92 17.80
N ILE A 32 -6.85 2.24 17.70
CA ILE A 32 -5.65 2.65 18.43
C ILE A 32 -5.12 3.97 17.88
N LEU A 33 -5.14 4.16 16.55
CA LEU A 33 -4.49 5.28 15.89
C LEU A 33 -5.39 6.50 15.73
N TYR A 34 -6.66 6.30 15.33
CA TYR A 34 -7.49 7.37 14.78
C TYR A 34 -8.79 7.59 15.54
N ASN A 35 -9.01 6.90 16.67
CA ASN A 35 -10.23 7.10 17.44
C ASN A 35 -10.30 8.52 18.01
N GLU A 36 -11.30 9.29 17.55
CA GLU A 36 -11.53 10.69 17.96
C GLU A 36 -10.31 11.62 17.78
N THR A 37 -9.47 11.36 16.77
CA THR A 37 -8.31 12.20 16.48
C THR A 37 -8.57 13.17 15.35
N THR A 38 -7.90 14.33 15.41
CA THR A 38 -7.80 15.31 14.32
C THR A 38 -6.36 15.41 13.87
N SER A 39 -6.11 15.42 12.57
CA SER A 39 -4.77 15.53 12.00
C SER A 39 -4.41 16.98 11.67
N ILE A 40 -3.19 17.39 12.04
CA ILE A 40 -2.60 18.67 11.67
C ILE A 40 -1.24 18.45 11.00
N SER A 41 -0.89 19.31 10.06
CA SER A 41 0.45 19.35 9.46
C SER A 41 1.26 20.44 10.12
N VAL A 42 2.48 20.09 10.56
CA VAL A 42 3.43 21.02 11.18
C VAL A 42 4.66 21.11 10.29
N MET A 43 5.00 22.32 9.84
CA MET A 43 6.16 22.59 8.99
C MET A 43 7.02 23.71 9.58
N PHE A 44 8.34 23.54 9.50
CA PHE A 44 9.29 24.55 9.92
C PHE A 44 9.67 25.45 8.75
N LYS A 45 9.47 26.77 8.89
CA LYS A 45 9.97 27.78 7.96
C LYS A 45 11.47 28.02 8.14
N ASP A 46 11.95 27.93 9.37
CA ASP A 46 13.36 28.12 9.73
C ASP A 46 13.67 27.38 11.03
N TYR A 47 14.15 26.15 10.92
CA TYR A 47 14.47 25.29 12.09
C TYR A 47 15.54 25.90 13.02
N LYS A 48 16.50 26.69 12.47
CA LYS A 48 17.56 27.31 13.25
C LYS A 48 17.06 28.43 14.20
N LYS A 49 15.85 28.92 14.00
CA LYS A 49 15.24 29.97 14.82
C LYS A 49 14.32 29.45 15.92
N LEU A 50 14.12 28.13 16.01
CA LEU A 50 13.33 27.55 17.06
C LEU A 50 14.11 27.60 18.40
N ASN A 51 13.85 28.63 19.20
CA ASN A 51 14.49 28.84 20.52
C ASN A 51 13.94 27.94 21.63
N LYS A 52 12.96 27.06 21.35
CA LYS A 52 12.30 26.21 22.32
C LYS A 52 12.65 24.75 22.09
N ASN A 53 12.74 23.98 23.16
CA ASN A 53 12.75 22.53 23.06
C ASN A 53 11.36 22.10 22.56
N TYR A 54 11.27 21.77 21.26
CA TYR A 54 10.01 21.47 20.55
C TYR A 54 9.20 20.38 21.25
N SER A 55 9.85 19.30 21.63
CA SER A 55 9.15 18.17 22.27
C SER A 55 8.52 18.56 23.61
N LYS A 56 9.21 19.41 24.39
CA LYS A 56 8.68 19.93 25.66
C LYS A 56 7.52 20.88 25.41
N TRP A 57 7.66 21.77 24.45
CA TRP A 57 6.61 22.73 24.08
C TRP A 57 5.30 22.04 23.62
N ILE A 58 5.42 21.02 22.78
CA ILE A 58 4.23 20.23 22.35
C ILE A 58 3.60 19.49 23.54
N LYS A 59 4.41 18.96 24.49
CA LYS A 59 3.89 18.35 25.71
C LYS A 59 3.14 19.36 26.57
N ASP A 60 3.72 20.55 26.78
CA ASP A 60 3.09 21.60 27.57
C ASP A 60 1.70 21.98 26.95
N ILE A 61 1.62 22.14 25.62
CA ILE A 61 0.35 22.38 24.91
C ILE A 61 -0.63 21.22 25.10
N ALA A 62 -0.15 19.97 25.01
CA ALA A 62 -0.99 18.79 25.20
C ALA A 62 -1.59 18.74 26.62
N ASP A 63 -0.77 19.01 27.65
CA ASP A 63 -1.17 19.00 29.06
C ASP A 63 -2.14 20.15 29.37
N GLU A 64 -1.88 21.37 28.87
CA GLU A 64 -2.75 22.54 29.07
C GLU A 64 -4.15 22.37 28.44
N ASN A 65 -4.24 21.60 27.37
CA ASN A 65 -5.50 21.37 26.65
C ASN A 65 -6.14 20.00 26.95
N ASN A 66 -5.55 19.20 27.85
CA ASN A 66 -5.97 17.84 28.22
C ASN A 66 -6.18 16.93 26.97
N VAL A 67 -5.23 16.96 26.05
CA VAL A 67 -5.23 16.13 24.84
C VAL A 67 -3.94 15.33 24.71
N THR A 68 -4.00 14.22 23.98
CA THR A 68 -2.80 13.50 23.58
C THR A 68 -2.41 13.93 22.16
N ILE A 69 -1.13 14.29 21.97
CA ILE A 69 -0.56 14.60 20.66
C ILE A 69 0.40 13.48 20.29
N SER A 70 0.22 12.93 19.11
CA SER A 70 1.01 11.78 18.63
C SER A 70 1.51 11.98 17.20
N LYS A 71 2.67 11.41 16.89
CA LYS A 71 3.20 11.26 15.53
C LYS A 71 3.30 9.79 15.19
N TYR A 72 2.77 9.38 14.03
CA TYR A 72 2.82 8.01 13.53
C TYR A 72 3.85 7.89 12.42
N VAL A 73 4.76 6.94 12.56
CA VAL A 73 5.83 6.68 11.59
C VAL A 73 5.73 5.22 11.16
N PHE A 74 5.35 5.01 9.91
CA PHE A 74 5.30 3.69 9.29
C PHE A 74 6.66 3.41 8.63
N ASN A 75 7.40 2.46 9.16
CA ASN A 75 8.74 2.11 8.66
C ASN A 75 8.74 0.92 7.70
N ASN A 76 7.66 0.31 7.48
CA ASN A 76 7.29 -0.72 6.50
C ASN A 76 5.82 -1.00 6.75
N ASN A 77 5.14 -1.72 5.87
CA ASN A 77 3.76 -2.18 6.13
C ASN A 77 3.65 -3.05 7.41
N GLU A 78 4.79 -3.48 7.99
CA GLU A 78 4.85 -4.37 9.16
C GLU A 78 5.27 -3.68 10.46
N LYS A 79 5.73 -2.41 10.40
CA LYS A 79 6.24 -1.73 11.60
C LYS A 79 5.75 -0.29 11.71
N LEU A 80 5.10 0.00 12.83
CA LEU A 80 4.57 1.30 13.20
C LEU A 80 5.25 1.79 14.48
N SER A 81 5.90 2.95 14.43
CA SER A 81 6.42 3.65 15.58
C SER A 81 5.50 4.83 15.93
N ILE A 82 5.01 4.89 17.15
CA ILE A 82 4.14 5.94 17.68
C ILE A 82 4.94 6.75 18.71
N TYR A 83 5.14 8.03 18.43
CA TYR A 83 5.70 8.99 19.38
C TYR A 83 4.54 9.81 19.94
N THR A 84 4.33 9.78 21.26
CA THR A 84 3.12 10.33 21.88
C THR A 84 3.40 11.02 23.21
N THR A 85 2.64 12.07 23.51
CA THR A 85 2.72 12.79 24.79
C THR A 85 2.17 11.96 25.95
N ASP A 86 1.19 11.06 25.66
CA ASP A 86 0.71 10.04 26.60
C ASP A 86 0.88 8.64 26.02
N THR A 87 1.79 7.85 26.60
CA THR A 87 2.10 6.49 26.15
C THR A 87 0.98 5.48 26.42
N SER A 88 -0.05 5.84 27.18
CA SER A 88 -1.28 5.05 27.35
C SER A 88 -2.29 5.30 26.23
N LEU A 89 -2.07 6.31 25.38
CA LEU A 89 -3.00 6.76 24.32
C LEU A 89 -4.43 6.95 24.88
N ASN A 90 -4.59 7.82 25.86
CA ASN A 90 -5.85 8.06 26.56
C ASN A 90 -6.45 6.78 27.19
N ASN A 91 -5.64 5.94 27.82
CA ASN A 91 -6.02 4.64 28.39
C ASN A 91 -6.54 3.60 27.35
N ASN A 92 -6.38 3.83 26.06
CA ASN A 92 -6.72 2.84 25.03
C ASN A 92 -5.75 1.64 25.05
N ILE A 93 -4.50 1.86 25.51
CA ILE A 93 -3.50 0.80 25.63
C ILE A 93 -3.50 0.23 27.05
N LYS A 94 -3.80 -1.08 27.14
CA LYS A 94 -3.70 -1.85 28.40
C LYS A 94 -2.50 -2.77 28.34
N LEU A 95 -1.56 -2.57 29.28
CA LEU A 95 -0.39 -3.41 29.38
C LEU A 95 -0.76 -4.84 29.76
N LYS A 96 -0.17 -5.82 29.07
CA LYS A 96 -0.19 -7.22 29.44
C LYS A 96 0.90 -7.55 30.47
N SER A 97 2.05 -6.89 30.38
CA SER A 97 3.19 -7.04 31.29
C SER A 97 4.11 -5.82 31.21
N GLY A 98 4.90 -5.59 32.27
CA GLY A 98 5.86 -4.49 32.33
C GLY A 98 5.25 -3.17 32.81
N LYS A 99 5.86 -2.06 32.43
CA LYS A 99 5.46 -0.69 32.78
C LYS A 99 5.41 0.20 31.54
N PHE A 100 4.78 1.38 31.63
CA PHE A 100 4.86 2.40 30.59
C PHE A 100 6.26 3.04 30.55
N PRO A 101 6.72 3.49 29.38
CA PRO A 101 8.00 4.16 29.21
C PRO A 101 8.12 5.41 30.10
N ASN A 102 9.33 5.64 30.61
CA ASN A 102 9.62 6.89 31.29
C ASN A 102 9.76 8.04 30.28
N THR A 103 9.43 9.26 30.74
CA THR A 103 9.56 10.47 29.92
C THR A 103 11.02 10.69 29.48
N ASN A 104 11.22 11.08 28.22
CA ASN A 104 12.53 11.33 27.58
C ASN A 104 13.53 10.16 27.62
N SER A 105 13.08 8.94 27.91
CA SER A 105 13.93 7.73 27.88
C SER A 105 13.89 7.04 26.52
N ASN A 106 14.85 6.14 26.29
CA ASN A 106 14.84 5.27 25.10
C ASN A 106 13.89 4.06 25.27
N GLU A 107 13.18 4.01 26.40
CA GLU A 107 12.22 2.96 26.68
C GLU A 107 11.03 3.00 25.70
N PHE A 108 10.47 1.83 25.42
CA PHE A 108 9.26 1.70 24.62
C PHE A 108 8.43 0.49 25.06
N ILE A 109 7.16 0.50 24.69
CA ILE A 109 6.27 -0.66 24.77
C ILE A 109 5.93 -1.17 23.38
N SER A 110 5.68 -2.48 23.26
CA SER A 110 5.34 -3.09 21.97
C SER A 110 4.29 -4.19 22.13
N ASN A 111 3.54 -4.47 21.05
CA ASN A 111 2.63 -5.61 20.98
C ASN A 111 3.35 -6.95 20.76
N ILE A 112 4.61 -6.93 20.30
CA ILE A 112 5.46 -8.11 20.12
C ILE A 112 6.66 -8.07 21.08
N ASN A 113 7.40 -9.18 21.17
CA ASN A 113 8.69 -9.19 21.84
C ASN A 113 9.79 -8.88 20.84
N THR A 114 10.50 -7.76 21.02
CA THR A 114 11.54 -7.27 20.11
C THR A 114 12.94 -7.73 20.49
N ASN A 115 13.11 -8.45 21.62
CA ASN A 115 14.42 -8.81 22.19
C ASN A 115 15.35 -7.61 22.41
N ASN A 116 14.81 -6.39 22.50
CA ASN A 116 15.55 -5.16 22.75
C ASN A 116 15.47 -4.81 24.25
N SER A 117 16.61 -4.50 24.89
CA SER A 117 16.71 -4.15 26.31
C SER A 117 15.89 -2.91 26.69
N ASN A 118 15.58 -2.04 25.74
CA ASN A 118 14.78 -0.83 25.96
C ASN A 118 13.26 -1.12 25.95
N GLN A 119 12.83 -2.34 25.64
CA GLN A 119 11.42 -2.70 25.73
C GLN A 119 11.04 -2.95 27.21
N VAL A 120 10.28 -2.01 27.80
CA VAL A 120 9.90 -2.05 29.22
C VAL A 120 8.51 -2.61 29.47
N GLY A 121 7.68 -2.72 28.44
CA GLY A 121 6.34 -3.25 28.58
C GLY A 121 5.82 -3.86 27.29
N LYS A 122 4.74 -4.63 27.45
CA LYS A 122 4.04 -5.31 26.37
C LYS A 122 2.54 -5.13 26.50
N PHE A 123 1.89 -4.79 25.39
CA PHE A 123 0.43 -4.79 25.26
C PHE A 123 -0.03 -5.87 24.27
N SER A 124 -1.32 -6.11 24.23
CA SER A 124 -1.89 -7.19 23.38
C SER A 124 -2.70 -6.60 22.26
N THR A 125 -2.38 -6.95 21.02
CA THR A 125 -3.22 -6.76 19.83
C THR A 125 -3.72 -8.10 19.31
N MET A 126 -4.80 -8.11 18.53
CA MET A 126 -5.30 -9.32 17.88
C MET A 126 -4.31 -9.83 16.84
N SER A 127 -3.75 -8.94 16.05
CA SER A 127 -2.72 -9.25 15.06
C SER A 127 -1.35 -8.85 15.57
N LYS A 128 -0.36 -9.65 15.21
CA LYS A 128 1.06 -9.34 15.38
C LYS A 128 1.75 -9.14 14.02
N ASP A 129 0.97 -9.07 12.97
CA ASP A 129 1.48 -8.84 11.60
C ASP A 129 2.13 -7.46 11.50
N ILE A 130 1.60 -6.48 12.27
CA ILE A 130 2.19 -5.16 12.42
C ILE A 130 2.84 -5.06 13.80
N SER A 131 4.14 -4.79 13.82
CA SER A 131 4.89 -4.46 15.03
C SER A 131 4.63 -3.00 15.41
N ILE A 132 3.92 -2.77 16.51
CA ILE A 132 3.62 -1.44 17.02
C ILE A 132 4.58 -1.13 18.17
N LEU A 133 5.32 -0.03 18.05
CA LEU A 133 6.19 0.50 19.11
C LEU A 133 5.66 1.85 19.57
N ILE A 134 5.43 2.00 20.88
CA ILE A 134 4.96 3.26 21.46
C ILE A 134 6.07 3.84 22.33
N ARG A 135 6.46 5.08 22.03
CA ARG A 135 7.55 5.82 22.64
C ARG A 135 7.08 7.16 23.18
N ASP A 136 7.82 7.69 24.12
CA ASP A 136 7.59 9.04 24.62
C ASP A 136 7.89 10.09 23.54
N PHE A 137 7.06 11.13 23.47
CA PHE A 137 7.18 12.22 22.48
C PHE A 137 8.51 12.99 22.60
N GLY A 138 9.16 12.94 23.77
CA GLY A 138 10.49 13.53 23.97
C GLY A 138 11.58 13.00 23.02
N LYS A 139 11.32 11.88 22.33
CA LYS A 139 12.22 11.28 21.35
C LYS A 139 11.83 11.59 19.90
N ILE A 140 10.96 12.56 19.68
CA ILE A 140 10.46 12.93 18.34
C ILE A 140 11.57 13.37 17.39
N SER A 141 12.66 13.94 17.91
CA SER A 141 13.83 14.35 17.12
C SER A 141 14.52 13.18 16.41
N GLU A 142 14.32 11.92 16.88
CA GLU A 142 14.86 10.74 16.20
C GLU A 142 14.22 10.49 14.80
N VAL A 143 13.02 11.03 14.57
CA VAL A 143 12.22 10.84 13.35
C VAL A 143 11.83 12.17 12.69
N GLY A 144 12.46 13.27 13.12
CA GLY A 144 12.14 14.62 12.67
C GLY A 144 10.90 15.20 13.37
N GLU A 145 10.96 16.49 13.62
CA GLU A 145 9.93 17.22 14.37
C GLU A 145 8.80 17.75 13.46
N SER A 146 9.06 17.92 12.15
CA SER A 146 8.05 18.29 11.15
C SER A 146 7.17 17.08 10.79
N GLY A 147 5.99 17.33 10.24
CA GLY A 147 5.11 16.31 9.71
C GLY A 147 3.70 16.32 10.27
N ILE A 148 2.99 15.19 10.11
CA ILE A 148 1.61 15.07 10.58
C ILE A 148 1.61 14.71 12.06
N LEU A 149 0.93 15.53 12.85
CA LEU A 149 0.58 15.25 14.23
C LEU A 149 -0.91 14.92 14.34
N TYR A 150 -1.24 14.00 15.22
CA TYR A 150 -2.59 13.58 15.54
C TYR A 150 -2.95 14.02 16.93
N ILE A 151 -4.02 14.81 17.07
CA ILE A 151 -4.52 15.34 18.33
C ILE A 151 -5.76 14.54 18.71
N SER A 152 -5.81 14.00 19.92
CA SER A 152 -6.89 13.15 20.40
C SER A 152 -8.13 13.97 20.81
N THR A 153 -8.67 14.73 19.88
CA THR A 153 -9.94 15.46 20.07
C THR A 153 -10.57 15.79 18.72
N GLN A 154 -11.91 15.87 18.71
CA GLN A 154 -12.71 16.40 17.60
C GLN A 154 -13.40 17.73 17.97
N ASN A 155 -13.14 18.24 19.18
CA ASN A 155 -13.70 19.51 19.62
C ASN A 155 -13.07 20.68 18.86
N GLU A 156 -13.85 21.37 18.04
CA GLU A 156 -13.41 22.47 17.18
C GLU A 156 -12.76 23.62 17.97
N ASP A 157 -13.29 23.96 19.15
CA ASP A 157 -12.76 25.04 19.96
C ASP A 157 -11.36 24.70 20.49
N THR A 158 -11.17 23.47 20.95
CA THR A 158 -9.88 22.97 21.42
C THR A 158 -8.86 22.91 20.28
N ILE A 159 -9.26 22.39 19.11
CA ILE A 159 -8.40 22.32 17.91
C ILE A 159 -7.97 23.73 17.50
N ASN A 160 -8.91 24.67 17.39
CA ASN A 160 -8.62 26.05 17.00
C ASN A 160 -7.72 26.76 18.03
N LYS A 161 -7.86 26.45 19.32
CA LYS A 161 -6.97 26.95 20.36
C LYS A 161 -5.55 26.44 20.17
N ILE A 162 -5.37 25.13 20.01
CA ILE A 162 -4.07 24.50 19.76
C ILE A 162 -3.41 25.05 18.49
N LEU A 163 -4.17 25.19 17.39
CA LEU A 163 -3.65 25.77 16.15
C LEU A 163 -3.15 27.22 16.36
N ARG A 164 -3.84 28.02 17.15
CA ARG A 164 -3.39 29.38 17.48
C ARG A 164 -2.10 29.36 18.33
N GLU A 165 -2.03 28.50 19.34
CA GLU A 165 -0.85 28.35 20.20
C GLU A 165 0.38 27.91 19.42
N LEU A 166 0.22 26.96 18.47
CA LEU A 166 1.29 26.50 17.59
C LEU A 166 1.72 27.56 16.57
N ASN A 167 0.79 28.36 16.02
CA ASN A 167 1.10 29.39 15.04
C ASN A 167 1.64 30.72 15.67
N VAL A 168 1.73 30.81 16.99
CA VAL A 168 2.36 31.97 17.67
C VAL A 168 3.84 32.08 17.28
N ASP A 169 4.53 30.96 17.10
CA ASP A 169 5.90 30.95 16.63
C ASP A 169 5.94 31.08 15.11
N ARG A 170 6.43 32.25 14.61
CA ARG A 170 6.51 32.55 13.18
C ARG A 170 7.49 31.64 12.41
N SER A 171 8.28 30.85 13.10
CA SER A 171 9.17 29.85 12.49
C SER A 171 8.46 28.58 12.07
N ILE A 172 7.20 28.41 12.51
CA ILE A 172 6.37 27.21 12.25
C ILE A 172 5.14 27.63 11.44
N PHE A 173 4.74 26.78 10.53
CA PHE A 173 3.44 26.82 9.87
C PHE A 173 2.63 25.59 10.26
N VAL A 174 1.43 25.78 10.75
CA VAL A 174 0.53 24.69 11.13
C VAL A 174 -0.79 24.83 10.40
N ALA A 175 -1.19 23.78 9.72
CA ALA A 175 -2.46 23.70 9.01
C ALA A 175 -3.24 22.46 9.44
N ARG A 176 -4.57 22.60 9.58
CA ARG A 176 -5.45 21.45 9.76
C ARG A 176 -5.53 20.67 8.45
N LEU A 177 -5.38 19.38 8.52
CA LEU A 177 -5.63 18.49 7.37
C LEU A 177 -7.11 18.12 7.38
N HIS A 178 -7.78 18.32 6.25
CA HIS A 178 -9.15 17.81 6.10
C HIS A 178 -9.09 16.27 6.07
N ASP A 179 -9.97 15.62 6.84
CA ASP A 179 -10.01 14.18 7.12
C ASP A 179 -10.24 13.27 5.89
N ARG A 180 -9.70 13.60 4.72
CA ARG A 180 -9.78 12.73 3.53
C ARG A 180 -9.03 11.41 3.68
N TYR A 181 -8.17 11.26 4.69
CA TYR A 181 -7.30 10.09 4.86
C TYR A 181 -7.75 9.12 5.98
N VAL A 182 -8.76 9.47 6.77
CA VAL A 182 -9.22 8.62 7.90
C VAL A 182 -10.34 7.64 7.50
N ASN A 183 -10.95 7.82 6.33
CA ASN A 183 -11.79 6.76 5.79
C ASN A 183 -10.90 5.64 5.25
N SER A 184 -10.43 4.77 6.14
CA SER A 184 -10.12 3.40 5.76
C SER A 184 -11.41 2.80 5.21
N ASN A 185 -11.71 3.09 3.94
CA ASN A 185 -12.68 2.31 3.22
C ASN A 185 -12.27 0.87 3.44
N LEU A 186 -13.14 0.09 4.04
CA LEU A 186 -13.08 -1.36 4.07
C LEU A 186 -12.95 -1.81 2.61
N TYR A 187 -11.74 -1.83 2.08
CA TYR A 187 -11.45 -2.43 0.79
C TYR A 187 -11.57 -3.93 0.95
N LEU A 188 -12.83 -4.39 1.05
CA LEU A 188 -13.13 -5.78 0.85
C LEU A 188 -12.63 -6.12 -0.55
N ASN A 189 -11.57 -6.91 -0.61
CA ASN A 189 -10.99 -7.33 -1.88
C ASN A 189 -12.11 -7.90 -2.78
N PRO A 190 -12.40 -7.29 -3.94
CA PRO A 190 -13.53 -7.69 -4.79
C PRO A 190 -13.49 -9.17 -5.18
N SER A 191 -12.29 -9.77 -5.26
CA SER A 191 -12.12 -11.19 -5.58
C SER A 191 -12.69 -12.08 -4.47
N ILE A 192 -12.50 -11.74 -3.21
CA ILE A 192 -13.00 -12.53 -2.07
C ILE A 192 -14.53 -12.45 -1.97
N ILE A 193 -15.10 -11.26 -2.22
CA ILE A 193 -16.56 -11.08 -2.27
C ILE A 193 -17.16 -11.94 -3.37
N ARG A 194 -16.55 -11.95 -4.55
CA ARG A 194 -16.97 -12.77 -5.68
C ARG A 194 -16.94 -14.26 -5.32
N ASP A 195 -15.87 -14.74 -4.72
CA ASP A 195 -15.70 -16.13 -4.35
C ASP A 195 -16.70 -16.55 -3.26
N LEU A 196 -17.03 -15.65 -2.32
CA LEU A 196 -18.09 -15.86 -1.34
C LEU A 196 -19.46 -16.01 -2.01
N ILE A 197 -19.79 -15.11 -2.97
CA ILE A 197 -21.04 -15.20 -3.74
C ILE A 197 -21.14 -16.54 -4.47
N LEU A 198 -20.04 -16.99 -5.08
CA LEU A 198 -19.99 -18.27 -5.77
C LEU A 198 -20.28 -19.44 -4.85
N ILE A 199 -19.72 -19.47 -3.63
CA ILE A 199 -19.96 -20.51 -2.65
C ILE A 199 -21.41 -20.50 -2.17
N ILE A 200 -21.99 -19.33 -1.92
CA ILE A 200 -23.41 -19.18 -1.57
C ILE A 200 -24.32 -19.75 -2.69
N LEU A 201 -24.02 -19.44 -3.95
CA LEU A 201 -24.78 -19.98 -5.09
C LEU A 201 -24.66 -21.50 -5.18
N CYS A 202 -23.48 -22.08 -4.96
CA CYS A 202 -23.29 -23.53 -4.87
C CYS A 202 -24.11 -24.15 -3.73
N PHE A 203 -24.13 -23.50 -2.58
CA PHE A 203 -24.88 -23.93 -1.43
C PHE A 203 -26.38 -23.92 -1.71
N LEU A 204 -26.91 -22.85 -2.29
CA LEU A 204 -28.31 -22.73 -2.77
C LEU A 204 -28.68 -23.86 -3.73
N ALA A 205 -27.87 -24.09 -4.78
CA ALA A 205 -28.10 -25.17 -5.74
C ALA A 205 -28.15 -26.55 -5.04
N THR A 206 -27.28 -26.74 -4.06
CA THR A 206 -27.21 -28.01 -3.31
C THR A 206 -28.43 -28.22 -2.40
N ILE A 207 -28.95 -27.15 -1.75
CA ILE A 207 -30.17 -27.23 -0.92
C ILE A 207 -31.39 -27.50 -1.81
N ILE A 208 -31.50 -26.86 -2.98
CA ILE A 208 -32.58 -27.15 -3.92
C ILE A 208 -32.57 -28.61 -4.30
N HIS A 209 -31.41 -29.14 -4.69
CA HIS A 209 -31.30 -30.56 -5.08
C HIS A 209 -31.53 -31.50 -3.91
N TYR A 210 -31.11 -31.15 -2.68
CA TYR A 210 -31.40 -31.93 -1.46
C TYR A 210 -32.90 -31.96 -1.18
N SER A 211 -33.58 -30.81 -1.29
CA SER A 211 -35.04 -30.71 -1.12
C SER A 211 -35.81 -31.62 -2.10
N ILE A 212 -35.35 -31.70 -3.37
CA ILE A 212 -35.93 -32.61 -4.37
C ILE A 212 -35.65 -34.08 -3.98
N SER A 213 -34.44 -34.38 -3.53
CA SER A 213 -34.09 -35.79 -3.17
C SER A 213 -34.92 -36.34 -2.03
N VAL A 214 -35.38 -35.48 -1.14
CA VAL A 214 -36.20 -35.82 0.04
C VAL A 214 -37.70 -35.78 -0.27
N SER A 215 -38.13 -35.36 -1.46
CA SER A 215 -39.55 -35.19 -1.82
C SER A 215 -40.37 -36.47 -1.72
N ARG A 216 -39.77 -37.63 -2.06
CA ARG A 216 -40.44 -38.95 -1.92
C ARG A 216 -40.71 -39.29 -0.46
N GLU A 217 -39.72 -39.11 0.43
CA GLU A 217 -39.87 -39.30 1.87
C GLU A 217 -40.94 -38.34 2.43
N ALA A 218 -40.92 -37.09 2.00
CA ALA A 218 -41.93 -36.10 2.35
C ALA A 218 -43.37 -36.52 1.93
N SER A 219 -43.51 -37.10 0.73
CA SER A 219 -44.81 -37.62 0.27
C SER A 219 -45.32 -38.80 1.08
N ILE A 220 -44.46 -39.74 1.47
CA ILE A 220 -44.81 -40.86 2.35
C ILE A 220 -45.24 -40.34 3.72
N LEU A 221 -44.51 -39.40 4.30
CA LEU A 221 -44.89 -38.80 5.59
C LEU A 221 -46.24 -38.07 5.50
N ARG A 222 -46.52 -37.41 4.36
CA ARG A 222 -47.82 -36.75 4.12
C ARG A 222 -48.98 -37.76 4.09
N LEU A 223 -48.79 -38.93 3.49
CA LEU A 223 -49.77 -40.01 3.50
C LEU A 223 -50.03 -40.57 4.91
N ASN A 224 -48.99 -40.59 5.75
CA ASN A 224 -49.07 -40.99 7.14
C ASN A 224 -49.65 -39.88 8.07
N GLY A 225 -50.24 -38.80 7.51
CA GLY A 225 -50.96 -37.79 8.27
C GLY A 225 -50.09 -36.63 8.82
N TYR A 226 -48.78 -36.60 8.56
CA TYR A 226 -47.93 -35.50 9.00
C TYR A 226 -48.30 -34.17 8.34
N SER A 227 -48.30 -33.09 9.10
CA SER A 227 -48.54 -31.74 8.55
C SER A 227 -47.42 -31.29 7.64
N LYS A 228 -47.70 -30.28 6.77
CA LYS A 228 -46.63 -29.69 5.94
C LYS A 228 -45.51 -29.07 6.79
N LEU A 229 -45.85 -28.45 7.91
CA LEU A 229 -44.91 -27.84 8.81
C LEU A 229 -43.99 -28.88 9.47
N ASP A 230 -44.54 -30.03 9.87
CA ASP A 230 -43.75 -31.12 10.48
C ASP A 230 -42.72 -31.66 9.49
N ILE A 231 -43.10 -31.79 8.22
CA ILE A 231 -42.20 -32.27 7.16
C ILE A 231 -41.08 -31.25 6.92
N ILE A 232 -41.41 -29.94 6.79
CA ILE A 232 -40.42 -28.87 6.63
C ILE A 232 -39.49 -28.87 7.86
N ALA A 233 -40.02 -28.89 9.07
CA ALA A 233 -39.24 -28.92 10.31
C ALA A 233 -38.25 -30.09 10.35
N ARG A 234 -38.66 -31.27 9.89
CA ARG A 234 -37.81 -32.48 9.86
C ARG A 234 -36.65 -32.32 8.87
N VAL A 235 -36.91 -31.76 7.68
CA VAL A 235 -35.86 -31.47 6.67
C VAL A 235 -34.88 -30.45 7.21
N ILE A 236 -35.39 -29.33 7.75
CA ILE A 236 -34.56 -28.25 8.32
C ILE A 236 -33.74 -28.77 9.50
N LYS A 237 -34.30 -29.59 10.40
CA LYS A 237 -33.54 -30.20 11.50
C LYS A 237 -32.36 -31.05 11.02
N ASN A 238 -32.50 -31.73 9.87
CA ASN A 238 -31.38 -32.48 9.29
C ASN A 238 -30.32 -31.56 8.69
N ILE A 239 -30.72 -30.47 8.02
CA ILE A 239 -29.79 -29.45 7.49
C ILE A 239 -29.05 -28.78 8.65
N LEU A 240 -29.76 -28.37 9.70
CA LEU A 240 -29.18 -27.77 10.90
C LEU A 240 -28.12 -28.66 11.58
N ARG A 241 -28.38 -29.96 11.70
CA ARG A 241 -27.39 -30.91 12.25
C ARG A 241 -26.12 -30.95 11.41
N ILE A 242 -26.23 -30.90 10.07
CA ILE A 242 -25.08 -30.89 9.18
C ILE A 242 -24.31 -29.58 9.35
N MET A 243 -25.00 -28.42 9.44
CA MET A 243 -24.38 -27.11 9.64
C MET A 243 -23.63 -27.00 10.96
N ILE A 244 -24.22 -27.54 12.07
CA ILE A 244 -23.54 -27.56 13.38
C ILE A 244 -22.27 -28.40 13.30
N LEU A 245 -22.33 -29.58 12.67
CA LEU A 245 -21.15 -30.44 12.53
C LEU A 245 -20.07 -29.78 11.67
N SER A 246 -20.47 -29.09 10.58
CA SER A 246 -19.56 -28.30 9.74
C SER A 246 -18.90 -27.17 10.53
N SER A 247 -19.67 -26.49 11.40
CA SER A 247 -19.12 -25.39 12.22
C SER A 247 -18.05 -25.90 13.18
N VAL A 248 -18.20 -27.09 13.75
CA VAL A 248 -17.16 -27.67 14.60
C VAL A 248 -15.88 -27.95 13.83
N THR A 249 -15.96 -28.50 12.61
CA THR A 249 -14.77 -28.78 11.80
C THR A 249 -14.13 -27.49 11.28
N ALA A 250 -14.93 -26.51 10.86
CA ALA A 250 -14.43 -25.18 10.48
C ALA A 250 -13.70 -24.51 11.65
N LEU A 251 -14.24 -24.62 12.87
CA LEU A 251 -13.60 -24.09 14.08
C LEU A 251 -12.23 -24.75 14.34
N LEU A 252 -12.12 -26.06 14.19
CA LEU A 252 -10.86 -26.77 14.37
C LEU A 252 -9.78 -26.28 13.36
N ILE A 253 -10.16 -26.16 12.10
CA ILE A 253 -9.26 -25.63 11.06
C ILE A 253 -8.86 -24.18 11.38
N TYR A 254 -9.81 -23.36 11.79
CA TYR A 254 -9.60 -21.97 12.15
C TYR A 254 -8.69 -21.80 13.37
N ILE A 255 -8.81 -22.67 14.38
CA ILE A 255 -7.91 -22.69 15.55
C ILE A 255 -6.47 -22.99 15.11
N ILE A 256 -6.26 -23.98 14.24
CA ILE A 256 -4.93 -24.29 13.70
C ILE A 256 -4.33 -23.07 12.99
N TYR A 257 -5.12 -22.35 12.19
CA TYR A 257 -4.72 -21.14 11.50
C TYR A 257 -4.32 -20.03 12.49
N ILE A 258 -5.15 -19.76 13.50
CA ILE A 258 -4.87 -18.75 14.55
C ILE A 258 -3.59 -19.06 15.32
N LEU A 259 -3.38 -20.32 15.69
CA LEU A 259 -2.18 -20.74 16.43
C LEU A 259 -0.91 -20.54 15.57
N LYS A 260 -0.97 -20.86 14.28
CA LYS A 260 0.15 -20.66 13.35
C LYS A 260 0.54 -19.19 13.23
N LEU A 261 -0.43 -18.28 13.19
CA LEU A 261 -0.23 -16.83 13.06
C LEU A 261 -0.06 -16.10 14.41
N ASN A 262 -0.07 -16.83 15.54
CA ASN A 262 0.00 -16.23 16.87
C ASN A 262 -1.09 -15.17 17.15
N ILE A 263 -2.28 -15.31 16.57
CA ILE A 263 -3.42 -14.42 16.78
C ILE A 263 -4.06 -14.70 18.15
N GLY A 264 -4.61 -13.67 18.78
CA GLY A 264 -5.20 -13.79 20.12
C GLY A 264 -6.45 -14.68 20.14
N VAL A 265 -6.70 -15.38 21.26
CA VAL A 265 -7.86 -16.28 21.46
C VAL A 265 -9.21 -15.57 21.25
N ARG A 266 -9.29 -14.24 21.38
CA ARG A 266 -10.49 -13.44 21.08
C ARG A 266 -11.02 -13.67 19.66
N ALA A 267 -10.16 -14.03 18.69
CA ALA A 267 -10.57 -14.39 17.35
C ALA A 267 -11.57 -15.56 17.30
N CYS A 268 -11.52 -16.50 18.26
CA CYS A 268 -12.49 -17.58 18.35
C CYS A 268 -13.91 -17.09 18.71
N LEU A 269 -14.04 -16.01 19.47
CA LEU A 269 -15.35 -15.41 19.78
C LEU A 269 -15.98 -14.80 18.52
N TYR A 270 -15.17 -14.12 17.70
CA TYR A 270 -15.64 -13.59 16.41
C TYR A 270 -16.04 -14.70 15.45
N PHE A 271 -15.27 -15.80 15.39
CA PHE A 271 -15.65 -16.99 14.63
C PHE A 271 -17.04 -17.52 15.07
N ALA A 272 -17.27 -17.65 16.37
CA ALA A 272 -18.55 -18.12 16.90
C ALA A 272 -19.70 -17.17 16.50
N MET A 273 -19.50 -15.86 16.60
CA MET A 273 -20.49 -14.84 16.20
C MET A 273 -20.81 -14.95 14.70
N PHE A 274 -19.80 -14.96 13.83
CA PHE A 274 -20.01 -15.10 12.38
C PHE A 274 -20.66 -16.43 12.02
N SER A 275 -20.27 -17.53 12.68
CA SER A 275 -20.90 -18.85 12.47
C SER A 275 -22.39 -18.84 12.79
N ILE A 276 -22.79 -18.21 13.88
CA ILE A 276 -24.22 -18.10 14.27
C ILE A 276 -24.98 -17.29 13.20
N ILE A 277 -24.44 -16.17 12.75
CA ILE A 277 -25.07 -15.33 11.71
C ILE A 277 -25.22 -16.13 10.41
N CYS A 278 -24.17 -16.82 9.96
CA CYS A 278 -24.23 -17.67 8.76
C CYS A 278 -25.26 -18.79 8.89
N ILE A 279 -25.32 -19.47 10.04
CA ILE A 279 -26.32 -20.51 10.29
C ILE A 279 -27.72 -19.93 10.18
N LEU A 280 -28.01 -18.80 10.82
CA LEU A 280 -29.33 -18.16 10.78
C LEU A 280 -29.75 -17.79 9.36
N ILE A 281 -28.87 -17.14 8.59
CA ILE A 281 -29.14 -16.77 7.20
C ILE A 281 -29.41 -17.99 6.34
N ASN A 282 -28.55 -19.00 6.41
CA ASN A 282 -28.66 -20.21 5.60
C ASN A 282 -29.89 -21.08 5.98
N ILE A 283 -30.29 -21.09 7.25
CA ILE A 283 -31.55 -21.74 7.69
C ILE A 283 -32.74 -20.99 7.13
N LEU A 284 -32.78 -19.65 7.20
CA LEU A 284 -33.87 -18.85 6.64
C LEU A 284 -34.05 -19.14 5.14
N ILE A 285 -32.96 -19.14 4.40
CA ILE A 285 -32.93 -19.47 2.97
C ILE A 285 -33.42 -20.90 2.74
N SER A 286 -32.98 -21.87 3.56
CA SER A 286 -33.40 -23.27 3.47
C SER A 286 -34.88 -23.44 3.70
N ILE A 287 -35.48 -22.73 4.68
CA ILE A 287 -36.91 -22.72 4.95
C ILE A 287 -37.70 -22.22 3.73
N LEU A 288 -37.24 -21.11 3.11
CA LEU A 288 -37.88 -20.57 1.91
C LEU A 288 -37.85 -21.57 0.75
N ILE A 289 -36.69 -22.19 0.48
CA ILE A 289 -36.53 -23.16 -0.62
C ILE A 289 -37.38 -24.42 -0.38
N VAL A 290 -37.30 -25.02 0.83
CA VAL A 290 -38.04 -26.24 1.18
C VAL A 290 -39.54 -25.95 1.22
N GLY A 291 -39.93 -24.78 1.76
CA GLY A 291 -41.34 -24.36 1.83
C GLY A 291 -41.93 -24.15 0.44
N PHE A 292 -41.18 -23.47 -0.46
CA PHE A 292 -41.63 -23.28 -1.83
C PHE A 292 -41.74 -24.60 -2.61
N ASN A 293 -40.72 -25.47 -2.48
CA ASN A 293 -40.73 -26.78 -3.13
C ASN A 293 -41.90 -27.68 -2.62
N SER A 294 -42.25 -27.59 -1.33
CA SER A 294 -43.39 -28.32 -0.73
C SER A 294 -44.76 -27.83 -1.24
N ARG A 295 -44.86 -26.56 -1.72
CA ARG A 295 -46.07 -26.02 -2.35
C ARG A 295 -46.24 -26.48 -3.80
N SER A 296 -45.15 -26.56 -4.56
CA SER A 296 -45.16 -26.90 -5.99
C SER A 296 -45.15 -28.40 -6.27
N SER A 297 -44.85 -29.25 -5.30
CA SER A 297 -44.81 -30.71 -5.46
C SER A 297 -46.21 -31.31 -5.54
N LYS A 298 -46.51 -31.95 -6.69
CA LYS A 298 -47.68 -32.83 -6.80
C LYS A 298 -47.31 -34.16 -6.14
N TYR A 299 -47.76 -34.37 -4.91
CA TYR A 299 -47.44 -35.55 -4.08
C TYR A 299 -47.69 -36.89 -4.78
N VAL A 300 -48.78 -36.98 -5.57
CA VAL A 300 -49.15 -38.17 -6.33
C VAL A 300 -48.08 -38.54 -7.37
N LEU A 301 -47.51 -37.57 -8.06
CA LEU A 301 -46.46 -37.81 -9.06
C LEU A 301 -45.15 -38.27 -8.40
N SER A 302 -44.85 -37.75 -7.19
CA SER A 302 -43.66 -38.12 -6.43
C SER A 302 -43.71 -39.55 -5.91
N LEU A 303 -44.92 -40.08 -5.57
CA LEU A 303 -45.13 -41.47 -5.17
C LEU A 303 -44.85 -42.44 -6.32
N ASN A 304 -45.26 -42.10 -7.55
CA ASN A 304 -45.02 -42.89 -8.76
C ASN A 304 -43.57 -42.75 -9.29
N GLY A 305 -42.66 -42.22 -8.49
CA GLY A 305 -41.27 -42.03 -8.87
C GLY A 305 -41.05 -40.89 -9.88
N LYS A 306 -42.13 -40.22 -10.35
CA LYS A 306 -42.04 -39.05 -11.25
C LYS A 306 -41.79 -37.80 -10.41
N LYS A 307 -40.63 -37.20 -10.55
CA LYS A 307 -40.28 -35.96 -9.89
C LYS A 307 -40.85 -34.77 -10.66
N SER A 308 -41.58 -33.87 -9.99
CA SER A 308 -42.08 -32.64 -10.58
C SER A 308 -40.96 -31.62 -10.69
N TYR A 309 -40.30 -31.56 -11.84
CA TYR A 309 -39.13 -30.74 -12.02
C TYR A 309 -39.42 -29.34 -12.60
N GLY A 310 -40.64 -28.99 -12.98
CA GLY A 310 -41.02 -27.77 -13.69
C GLY A 310 -40.19 -26.53 -13.35
N PHE A 311 -40.66 -25.70 -12.42
CA PHE A 311 -39.97 -24.46 -12.00
C PHE A 311 -38.60 -24.73 -11.36
N VAL A 312 -38.45 -25.85 -10.65
CA VAL A 312 -37.17 -26.23 -10.00
C VAL A 312 -36.06 -26.49 -11.05
N ASN A 313 -36.39 -27.07 -12.19
CA ASN A 313 -35.43 -27.29 -13.27
C ASN A 313 -34.97 -25.96 -13.89
N ILE A 314 -35.89 -25.01 -14.08
CA ILE A 314 -35.55 -23.67 -14.58
C ILE A 314 -34.59 -22.99 -13.60
N MET A 315 -34.94 -22.95 -12.32
CA MET A 315 -34.12 -22.35 -11.28
C MET A 315 -32.75 -23.01 -11.14
N HIS A 316 -32.70 -24.35 -11.24
CA HIS A 316 -31.43 -25.09 -11.21
C HIS A 316 -30.58 -24.83 -12.46
N PHE A 317 -31.21 -24.68 -13.63
CA PHE A 317 -30.51 -24.37 -14.88
C PHE A 317 -29.94 -22.95 -14.87
N THR A 318 -30.70 -21.96 -14.42
CA THR A 318 -30.23 -20.57 -14.28
C THR A 318 -29.07 -20.48 -13.28
N LEU A 319 -29.17 -21.14 -12.11
CA LEU A 319 -28.08 -21.21 -11.14
C LEU A 319 -26.82 -21.87 -11.71
N LYS A 320 -26.95 -22.92 -12.54
CA LYS A 320 -25.81 -23.54 -13.21
C LYS A 320 -25.11 -22.58 -14.15
N ILE A 321 -25.85 -21.82 -14.96
CA ILE A 321 -25.28 -20.84 -15.89
C ILE A 321 -24.49 -19.79 -15.11
N VAL A 322 -25.11 -19.19 -14.09
CA VAL A 322 -24.47 -18.18 -13.25
C VAL A 322 -23.21 -18.76 -12.58
N PHE A 323 -23.31 -19.96 -12.02
CA PHE A 323 -22.18 -20.63 -11.38
C PHE A 323 -21.02 -20.87 -12.34
N VAL A 324 -21.29 -21.41 -13.55
CA VAL A 324 -20.24 -21.65 -14.55
C VAL A 324 -19.56 -20.34 -14.97
N SER A 325 -20.35 -19.27 -15.16
CA SER A 325 -19.80 -17.95 -15.49
C SER A 325 -18.85 -17.42 -14.41
N PHE A 326 -19.26 -17.51 -13.12
CA PHE A 326 -18.39 -17.11 -12.01
C PHE A 326 -17.15 -18.01 -11.87
N LEU A 327 -17.29 -19.31 -12.13
CA LEU A 327 -16.18 -20.25 -12.06
C LEU A 327 -15.12 -19.96 -13.16
N ILE A 328 -15.56 -19.62 -14.36
CA ILE A 328 -14.66 -19.21 -15.45
C ILE A 328 -13.89 -17.94 -15.05
N LEU A 329 -14.59 -16.94 -14.49
CA LEU A 329 -13.94 -15.70 -14.03
C LEU A 329 -12.93 -15.97 -12.91
N SER A 330 -13.27 -16.86 -11.95
CA SER A 330 -12.35 -17.22 -10.85
C SER A 330 -11.13 -17.97 -11.35
N ILE A 331 -11.28 -18.91 -12.28
CA ILE A 331 -10.16 -19.65 -12.89
C ILE A 331 -9.24 -18.67 -13.64
N ASN A 332 -9.81 -17.76 -14.42
CA ASN A 332 -9.02 -16.77 -15.15
C ASN A 332 -8.18 -15.91 -14.19
N ASN A 333 -8.77 -15.44 -13.09
CA ASN A 333 -8.01 -14.69 -12.07
C ASN A 333 -6.95 -15.54 -11.36
N CYS A 334 -7.23 -16.84 -11.11
CA CYS A 334 -6.21 -17.74 -10.55
C CYS A 334 -5.02 -17.88 -11.49
N ILE A 335 -5.27 -18.00 -12.81
CA ILE A 335 -4.19 -18.09 -13.81
C ILE A 335 -3.39 -16.77 -13.86
N LEU A 336 -4.07 -15.62 -13.83
CA LEU A 336 -3.40 -14.32 -13.83
C LEU A 336 -2.54 -14.17 -12.57
N ASN A 337 -3.09 -14.46 -11.38
CA ASN A 337 -2.35 -14.38 -10.13
C ASN A 337 -1.18 -15.37 -10.08
N TYR A 338 -1.35 -16.58 -10.62
CA TYR A 338 -0.26 -17.55 -10.71
C TYR A 338 0.86 -17.07 -11.62
N ASN A 339 0.53 -16.50 -12.79
CA ASN A 339 1.52 -15.94 -13.69
C ASN A 339 2.26 -14.76 -13.05
N MET A 340 1.55 -13.85 -12.38
CA MET A 340 2.15 -12.76 -11.60
C MET A 340 3.10 -13.30 -10.52
N LEU A 341 2.68 -14.32 -9.76
CA LEU A 341 3.50 -14.95 -8.74
C LEU A 341 4.77 -15.57 -9.33
N GLN A 342 4.67 -16.26 -10.48
CA GLN A 342 5.82 -16.85 -11.18
C GLN A 342 6.80 -15.77 -11.64
N THR A 343 6.29 -14.67 -12.16
CA THR A 343 7.10 -13.51 -12.55
C THR A 343 7.81 -12.91 -11.33
N GLN A 344 7.11 -12.70 -10.22
CA GLN A 344 7.68 -12.20 -8.97
C GLN A 344 8.73 -13.15 -8.38
N LEU A 345 8.48 -14.46 -8.38
CA LEU A 345 9.46 -15.46 -7.92
C LEU A 345 10.75 -15.46 -8.77
N GLY A 346 10.63 -15.22 -10.07
CA GLY A 346 11.77 -15.04 -10.98
C GLY A 346 12.63 -13.80 -10.65
N ASN A 347 12.06 -12.82 -9.95
CA ASN A 347 12.70 -11.54 -9.63
C ASN A 347 13.34 -11.52 -8.23
N LEU A 348 13.13 -12.54 -7.40
CA LEU A 348 13.56 -12.55 -5.99
C LEU A 348 15.03 -12.19 -5.80
N SER A 349 15.92 -12.56 -6.72
CA SER A 349 17.34 -12.25 -6.60
C SER A 349 17.65 -10.74 -6.69
N GLU A 350 16.93 -9.99 -7.51
CA GLU A 350 17.09 -8.54 -7.62
C GLU A 350 16.40 -7.83 -6.46
N TRP A 351 15.19 -8.26 -6.10
CA TRP A 351 14.45 -7.71 -4.96
C TRP A 351 15.11 -8.04 -3.61
N ASP A 352 15.86 -9.15 -3.48
CA ASP A 352 16.68 -9.45 -2.30
C ASP A 352 17.75 -8.38 -2.05
N LYS A 353 18.29 -7.78 -3.11
CA LYS A 353 19.23 -6.65 -3.01
C LYS A 353 18.54 -5.39 -2.49
N ALA A 354 17.23 -5.28 -2.69
CA ALA A 354 16.41 -4.13 -2.27
C ALA A 354 15.84 -4.22 -0.84
N LYS A 355 16.20 -5.24 -0.04
CA LYS A 355 15.66 -5.47 1.33
C LYS A 355 15.73 -4.27 2.26
N ASN A 356 16.78 -3.46 2.13
CA ASN A 356 17.00 -2.29 2.97
C ASN A 356 16.87 -0.98 2.16
N VAL A 357 16.27 -1.05 0.98
CA VAL A 357 16.07 0.09 0.10
C VAL A 357 14.69 0.69 0.35
N TYR A 358 14.66 1.99 0.48
CA TYR A 358 13.47 2.78 0.77
C TYR A 358 13.27 3.83 -0.31
N ASN A 359 12.02 4.00 -0.73
CA ASN A 359 11.59 5.13 -1.55
C ASN A 359 11.25 6.32 -0.66
N LEU A 360 11.46 7.52 -1.17
CA LEU A 360 11.10 8.79 -0.56
C LEU A 360 9.91 9.40 -1.28
N THR A 361 8.99 9.97 -0.51
CA THR A 361 7.92 10.82 -1.03
C THR A 361 7.92 12.12 -0.25
N LEU A 362 8.07 13.24 -0.93
CA LEU A 362 7.88 14.54 -0.32
C LEU A 362 6.41 14.89 -0.31
N LYS A 363 5.91 15.35 0.83
CA LYS A 363 4.55 15.84 0.91
C LYS A 363 4.50 17.24 0.31
N ASP A 364 3.78 17.37 -0.79
CA ASP A 364 3.41 18.68 -1.30
C ASP A 364 2.27 19.24 -0.46
N THR A 365 2.49 20.37 0.18
CA THR A 365 1.51 21.01 1.08
C THR A 365 0.35 21.65 0.34
N GLY A 366 0.30 21.48 -0.98
CA GLY A 366 -0.82 21.97 -1.80
C GLY A 366 -0.94 23.50 -1.86
N GLU A 367 -0.09 24.25 -1.18
CA GLU A 367 0.03 25.67 -1.39
C GLU A 367 0.68 25.91 -2.76
N GLN A 368 -0.11 26.33 -3.71
CA GLN A 368 0.38 26.89 -4.97
C GLN A 368 1.09 28.22 -4.67
N SER A 369 2.32 28.13 -4.16
CA SER A 369 3.19 29.28 -4.08
C SER A 369 3.77 29.52 -5.47
N LEU A 370 3.21 30.47 -6.19
CA LEU A 370 3.73 30.90 -7.47
C LEU A 370 4.91 31.87 -7.25
N GLY A 371 5.91 31.80 -8.11
CA GLY A 371 6.96 32.79 -8.16
C GLY A 371 8.13 32.58 -7.17
N LYS A 372 8.46 33.60 -6.37
CA LYS A 372 9.67 33.62 -5.55
C LYS A 372 9.72 32.50 -4.48
N GLU A 373 8.58 32.17 -3.90
CA GLU A 373 8.51 31.12 -2.86
C GLU A 373 8.73 29.73 -3.45
N GLU A 374 8.22 29.48 -4.66
CA GLU A 374 8.45 28.24 -5.39
C GLU A 374 9.94 28.05 -5.72
N VAL A 375 10.63 29.07 -6.19
CA VAL A 375 12.09 28.99 -6.45
C VAL A 375 12.86 28.67 -5.18
N ILE A 376 12.50 29.28 -4.03
CA ILE A 376 13.14 28.98 -2.75
C ILE A 376 12.86 27.54 -2.32
N LYS A 377 11.63 27.06 -2.53
CA LYS A 377 11.23 25.68 -2.25
C LYS A 377 12.03 24.70 -3.12
N ASN A 378 12.11 24.94 -4.41
CA ASN A 378 12.85 24.10 -5.35
C ASN A 378 14.34 24.02 -5.00
N ALA A 379 14.95 25.14 -4.62
CA ALA A 379 16.36 25.17 -4.17
C ALA A 379 16.58 24.35 -2.88
N LYS A 380 15.65 24.39 -1.92
CA LYS A 380 15.69 23.55 -0.71
C LYS A 380 15.57 22.07 -1.05
N ILE A 381 14.67 21.72 -1.95
CA ILE A 381 14.44 20.35 -2.41
C ILE A 381 15.67 19.79 -3.11
N LYS A 382 16.29 20.58 -3.98
CA LYS A 382 17.57 20.20 -4.60
C LYS A 382 18.68 20.04 -3.57
N GLY A 383 18.77 20.94 -2.57
CA GLY A 383 19.70 20.80 -1.45
C GLY A 383 19.48 19.51 -0.66
N PHE A 384 18.24 19.14 -0.44
CA PHE A 384 17.87 17.87 0.20
C PHE A 384 18.32 16.66 -0.64
N TYR A 385 18.05 16.68 -1.96
CA TYR A 385 18.54 15.65 -2.89
C TYR A 385 20.06 15.49 -2.84
N LYS A 386 20.80 16.59 -2.92
CA LYS A 386 22.27 16.58 -2.86
C LYS A 386 22.80 15.93 -1.59
N ASN A 387 22.27 16.35 -0.44
CA ASN A 387 22.69 15.78 0.85
C ASN A 387 22.38 14.28 0.94
N LEU A 388 21.21 13.83 0.41
CA LEU A 388 20.90 12.42 0.34
C LEU A 388 21.89 11.63 -0.54
N VAL A 389 22.25 12.17 -1.70
CA VAL A 389 23.19 11.53 -2.62
C VAL A 389 24.59 11.47 -2.03
N GLU A 390 25.04 12.52 -1.33
CA GLU A 390 26.40 12.62 -0.78
C GLU A 390 26.56 11.88 0.55
N GLU A 391 25.56 11.97 1.47
CA GLU A 391 25.68 11.45 2.83
C GLU A 391 25.09 10.05 2.98
N LYS A 392 24.14 9.66 2.12
CA LYS A 392 23.40 8.38 2.22
C LYS A 392 23.52 7.50 0.99
N ASP A 393 24.40 7.85 0.06
CA ASP A 393 24.54 7.15 -1.22
C ASP A 393 23.20 6.95 -1.95
N ALA A 394 22.25 7.89 -1.78
CA ALA A 394 20.96 7.80 -2.43
C ALA A 394 21.13 7.74 -3.94
N PHE A 395 20.37 6.88 -4.59
CA PHE A 395 20.43 6.70 -6.01
C PHE A 395 19.11 7.05 -6.70
N LEU A 396 19.24 7.56 -7.93
CA LEU A 396 18.13 7.94 -8.80
C LEU A 396 17.98 6.89 -9.89
N ILE A 397 16.76 6.46 -10.14
CA ILE A 397 16.33 5.79 -11.38
C ILE A 397 14.95 6.27 -11.76
N ASP A 398 14.85 7.13 -12.77
CA ASP A 398 13.58 7.52 -13.38
C ASP A 398 13.33 6.66 -14.61
N SER A 399 12.36 5.79 -14.50
CA SER A 399 11.92 4.84 -15.53
C SER A 399 10.48 5.11 -15.99
N THR A 400 9.94 6.32 -15.74
CA THR A 400 8.55 6.70 -16.02
C THR A 400 8.17 6.47 -17.49
N ASN A 401 9.10 6.64 -18.44
CA ASN A 401 8.82 6.35 -19.85
C ASN A 401 8.44 4.88 -20.12
N PHE A 402 8.78 3.97 -19.22
CA PHE A 402 8.45 2.54 -19.34
C PHE A 402 7.22 2.15 -18.51
N GLU A 403 6.47 3.10 -17.97
CA GLU A 403 5.18 2.83 -17.34
C GLU A 403 4.16 2.38 -18.39
N LYS A 404 3.36 1.38 -18.02
CA LYS A 404 2.32 0.82 -18.86
C LYS A 404 0.99 1.50 -18.61
N LEU A 405 0.30 1.90 -19.65
CA LEU A 405 -1.00 2.53 -19.59
C LEU A 405 -2.13 1.48 -19.51
N GLU A 406 -3.35 1.92 -19.20
CA GLU A 406 -4.52 1.05 -19.07
C GLU A 406 -4.84 0.26 -20.36
N ASP A 407 -4.50 0.81 -21.52
CA ASP A 407 -4.66 0.15 -22.83
C ASP A 407 -3.54 -0.83 -23.17
N GLY A 408 -2.53 -0.96 -22.30
CA GLY A 408 -1.39 -1.85 -22.46
C GLY A 408 -0.21 -1.26 -23.24
N SER A 409 -0.32 -0.03 -23.77
CA SER A 409 0.80 0.68 -24.41
C SER A 409 1.75 1.25 -23.36
N TYR A 410 3.00 1.53 -23.75
CA TYR A 410 3.98 2.17 -22.88
C TYR A 410 4.01 3.69 -23.09
N MET A 411 4.33 4.44 -22.04
CA MET A 411 4.44 5.91 -22.10
C MET A 411 5.40 6.37 -23.19
N TYR A 412 6.52 5.68 -23.43
CA TYR A 412 7.48 6.02 -24.49
C TYR A 412 6.89 5.93 -25.91
N GLU A 413 5.90 5.07 -26.15
CA GLU A 413 5.24 4.95 -27.45
C GLU A 413 4.38 6.18 -27.76
N ILE A 414 3.69 6.70 -26.77
CA ILE A 414 2.84 7.89 -26.89
C ILE A 414 3.69 9.16 -26.94
N ASN A 415 4.68 9.26 -26.04
CA ASN A 415 5.48 10.47 -25.89
C ASN A 415 6.43 10.71 -27.06
N SER A 416 6.87 9.67 -27.76
CA SER A 416 7.74 9.80 -28.94
C SER A 416 7.05 10.43 -30.16
N LYS A 417 5.71 10.54 -30.16
CA LYS A 417 4.91 11.24 -31.18
C LYS A 417 5.27 10.86 -32.63
N GLY A 418 5.47 9.57 -32.87
CA GLY A 418 5.81 9.04 -34.20
C GLY A 418 7.29 9.15 -34.60
N LYS A 419 8.17 9.68 -33.72
CA LYS A 419 9.62 9.54 -33.86
C LYS A 419 10.05 8.11 -33.49
N ASN A 420 11.27 7.73 -33.88
CA ASN A 420 11.85 6.46 -33.45
C ASN A 420 12.04 6.44 -31.93
N PRO A 421 11.30 5.60 -31.18
CA PRO A 421 11.38 5.56 -29.71
C PRO A 421 12.78 5.19 -29.18
N GLU A 422 13.61 4.49 -29.97
CA GLU A 422 14.94 4.05 -29.54
C GLU A 422 15.93 5.21 -29.38
N VAL A 423 15.70 6.35 -30.03
CA VAL A 423 16.63 7.49 -30.07
C VAL A 423 15.99 8.82 -29.66
N SER A 424 14.67 8.87 -29.51
CA SER A 424 13.94 10.07 -29.12
C SER A 424 14.20 10.44 -27.65
N GLN A 425 14.30 11.74 -27.37
CA GLN A 425 14.39 12.27 -26.00
C GLN A 425 13.18 11.91 -25.12
N TYR A 426 12.03 11.58 -25.70
CA TYR A 426 10.80 11.11 -25.03
C TYR A 426 10.54 9.63 -25.24
N GLY A 427 11.53 8.91 -25.79
CA GLY A 427 11.44 7.49 -26.13
C GLY A 427 11.93 6.58 -25.01
N LYS A 428 12.61 5.51 -25.41
CA LYS A 428 13.17 4.49 -24.51
C LYS A 428 14.41 4.98 -23.78
N ASN A 429 14.24 5.92 -22.90
CA ASN A 429 15.31 6.42 -22.06
C ASN A 429 14.93 6.42 -20.59
N ILE A 430 15.95 6.38 -19.74
CA ILE A 430 15.87 6.46 -18.28
C ILE A 430 16.82 7.55 -17.80
N LYS A 431 16.59 8.04 -16.58
CA LYS A 431 17.53 8.96 -15.94
C LYS A 431 18.05 8.32 -14.64
N ILE A 432 19.36 8.33 -14.46
CA ILE A 432 20.05 7.74 -13.32
C ILE A 432 21.09 8.72 -12.77
N ASN A 433 21.58 8.50 -11.56
CA ASN A 433 22.76 9.20 -11.04
C ASN A 433 23.96 8.27 -10.87
N LYS A 434 25.10 8.83 -10.48
CA LYS A 434 26.34 8.06 -10.25
C LYS A 434 26.18 6.93 -9.20
N ASN A 435 25.35 7.14 -8.18
CA ASN A 435 25.17 6.14 -7.12
C ASN A 435 24.35 4.92 -7.60
N TYR A 436 23.44 5.11 -8.57
CA TYR A 436 22.77 3.99 -9.23
C TYR A 436 23.79 3.04 -9.88
N LEU A 437 24.83 3.58 -10.54
CA LEU A 437 25.87 2.78 -11.17
C LEU A 437 26.73 2.01 -10.16
N LYS A 438 26.78 2.41 -8.88
CA LYS A 438 27.44 1.65 -7.81
C LYS A 438 26.65 0.41 -7.42
N VAL A 439 25.29 0.49 -7.41
CA VAL A 439 24.42 -0.62 -7.04
C VAL A 439 24.04 -1.49 -8.23
N ASN A 440 24.05 -0.92 -9.44
CA ASN A 440 23.77 -1.60 -10.71
C ASN A 440 24.88 -1.25 -11.71
N PRO A 441 26.04 -1.93 -11.66
CA PRO A 441 27.17 -1.63 -12.53
C PRO A 441 26.85 -1.83 -14.01
N ILE A 442 27.21 -0.85 -14.84
CA ILE A 442 27.10 -0.88 -16.30
C ILE A 442 28.51 -0.81 -16.89
N TYR A 443 28.74 -1.55 -17.95
CA TYR A 443 30.06 -1.76 -18.50
C TYR A 443 30.20 -1.23 -19.93
N SER A 444 31.40 -0.74 -20.23
CA SER A 444 31.88 -0.42 -21.57
C SER A 444 33.18 -1.19 -21.84
N ASN A 445 33.19 -2.07 -22.83
CA ASN A 445 34.33 -2.95 -23.13
C ASN A 445 34.80 -3.75 -21.89
N GLY A 446 33.84 -4.22 -21.07
CA GLY A 446 34.09 -4.98 -19.84
C GLY A 446 34.69 -4.16 -18.67
N LYS A 447 34.70 -2.82 -18.76
CA LYS A 447 35.18 -1.92 -17.70
C LYS A 447 34.05 -1.03 -17.20
N GLU A 448 34.08 -0.68 -15.93
CA GLU A 448 33.16 0.30 -15.34
C GLU A 448 33.35 1.69 -15.96
N ILE A 449 32.26 2.45 -16.03
CA ILE A 449 32.19 3.69 -16.82
C ILE A 449 32.37 4.99 -16.01
N PHE A 450 32.59 4.92 -14.69
CA PHE A 450 32.66 6.11 -13.82
C PHE A 450 33.62 7.19 -14.28
N ASN A 451 34.78 6.79 -14.79
CA ASN A 451 35.81 7.72 -15.26
C ASN A 451 35.50 8.37 -16.60
N LEU A 452 34.43 7.97 -17.27
CA LEU A 452 34.01 8.52 -18.57
C LEU A 452 32.93 9.61 -18.44
N ILE A 453 32.38 9.78 -17.21
CA ILE A 453 31.37 10.78 -16.90
C ILE A 453 32.07 12.16 -16.87
N ASP A 454 31.57 13.09 -17.68
CA ASP A 454 32.00 14.47 -17.68
C ASP A 454 31.18 15.29 -16.67
N TYR A 455 31.85 15.94 -15.72
CA TYR A 455 31.21 16.74 -14.66
C TYR A 455 31.14 18.25 -15.00
N ASP A 456 31.37 18.60 -16.26
CA ASP A 456 31.16 20.00 -16.69
C ASP A 456 29.66 20.35 -16.64
N ASP A 457 29.34 21.49 -16.04
CA ASP A 457 27.96 21.97 -15.85
C ASP A 457 27.18 22.11 -17.17
N LYS A 458 27.89 22.31 -18.30
CA LYS A 458 27.29 22.43 -19.64
C LYS A 458 27.20 21.10 -20.40
N THR A 459 27.51 19.98 -19.78
CA THR A 459 27.53 18.67 -20.43
C THR A 459 26.44 17.76 -19.92
N ILE A 460 25.63 17.19 -20.81
CA ILE A 460 24.75 16.03 -20.51
C ILE A 460 25.49 14.73 -20.83
N ASN A 461 25.47 13.78 -19.91
CA ASN A 461 26.10 12.47 -20.11
C ASN A 461 25.05 11.44 -20.51
N LEU A 462 25.31 10.69 -21.56
CA LEU A 462 24.45 9.64 -22.08
C LEU A 462 25.19 8.31 -22.12
N LEU A 463 24.61 7.26 -21.52
CA LEU A 463 25.02 5.90 -21.74
C LEU A 463 24.20 5.35 -22.89
N VAL A 464 24.83 5.05 -24.00
CA VAL A 464 24.18 4.65 -25.24
C VAL A 464 24.63 3.23 -25.60
N PRO A 465 23.71 2.25 -25.75
CA PRO A 465 24.08 0.93 -26.23
C PRO A 465 24.78 0.97 -27.58
N LYS A 466 25.84 0.20 -27.76
CA LYS A 466 26.66 0.18 -29.02
C LYS A 466 25.82 -0.06 -30.27
N LYS A 467 24.72 -0.79 -30.17
CA LYS A 467 23.78 -1.02 -31.28
C LYS A 467 23.16 0.27 -31.85
N LEU A 468 23.10 1.34 -31.04
CA LEU A 468 22.53 2.64 -31.44
C LEU A 468 23.59 3.61 -31.98
N GLN A 469 24.86 3.22 -32.11
CA GLN A 469 25.94 4.07 -32.59
C GLN A 469 25.68 4.68 -33.98
N VAL A 470 24.94 3.97 -34.83
CA VAL A 470 24.57 4.45 -36.16
C VAL A 470 23.66 5.70 -36.12
N HIS A 471 23.02 5.96 -35.00
CA HIS A 471 22.13 7.10 -34.77
C HIS A 471 22.76 8.22 -33.95
N GLU A 472 24.10 8.25 -33.80
CA GLU A 472 24.80 9.21 -32.91
C GLU A 472 24.39 10.67 -33.13
N ASN A 473 24.30 11.11 -34.38
CA ASN A 473 23.95 12.50 -34.71
C ASN A 473 22.51 12.86 -34.29
N GLU A 474 21.58 11.94 -34.45
CA GLU A 474 20.19 12.10 -34.07
C GLU A 474 20.08 12.16 -32.54
N ILE A 475 20.72 11.22 -31.83
CA ILE A 475 20.79 11.20 -30.36
C ILE A 475 21.38 12.50 -29.81
N LYS A 476 22.51 12.96 -30.33
CA LYS A 476 23.13 14.24 -29.93
C LYS A 476 22.18 15.42 -30.11
N LYS A 477 21.41 15.44 -31.18
CA LYS A 477 20.45 16.51 -31.44
C LYS A 477 19.30 16.47 -30.44
N GLU A 478 18.62 15.32 -30.31
CA GLU A 478 17.45 15.13 -29.44
C GLU A 478 17.80 15.42 -27.96
N PHE A 479 18.90 14.90 -27.45
CA PHE A 479 19.26 15.08 -26.05
C PHE A 479 19.89 16.45 -25.75
N ARG A 480 20.48 17.15 -26.74
CA ARG A 480 20.86 18.54 -26.57
C ARG A 480 19.63 19.46 -26.47
N GLU A 481 18.55 19.17 -27.21
CA GLU A 481 17.27 19.88 -27.09
C GLU A 481 16.68 19.67 -25.69
N LEU A 482 16.65 18.44 -25.20
CA LEU A 482 16.16 18.12 -23.85
C LEU A 482 16.96 18.87 -22.79
N PHE A 483 18.28 18.82 -22.85
CA PHE A 483 19.14 19.46 -21.88
C PHE A 483 19.02 20.99 -21.90
N TYR A 484 18.86 21.56 -23.08
CA TYR A 484 18.61 23.00 -23.21
C TYR A 484 17.29 23.40 -22.57
N PHE A 485 16.26 22.62 -22.77
CA PHE A 485 14.96 22.83 -22.13
C PHE A 485 15.08 22.72 -20.60
N GLU A 486 15.60 21.62 -20.09
CA GLU A 486 15.67 21.34 -18.64
C GLU A 486 16.58 22.31 -17.88
N LYS A 487 17.63 22.82 -18.52
CA LYS A 487 18.62 23.72 -17.90
C LYS A 487 18.32 25.18 -18.11
N ILE A 488 18.00 25.58 -19.35
CA ILE A 488 18.00 27.01 -19.75
C ILE A 488 16.58 27.56 -19.92
N GLU A 489 15.71 26.83 -20.62
CA GLU A 489 14.34 27.33 -20.88
C GLU A 489 13.52 27.39 -19.60
N VAL A 490 13.59 26.36 -18.76
CA VAL A 490 12.87 26.31 -17.46
C VAL A 490 13.40 27.39 -16.52
N GLU A 491 14.73 27.56 -16.37
CA GLU A 491 15.33 28.67 -15.62
C GLU A 491 14.82 30.03 -16.12
N ASN A 492 14.75 30.19 -17.43
CA ASN A 492 14.29 31.45 -18.04
C ASN A 492 12.79 31.70 -17.87
N MET A 493 11.97 30.66 -17.73
CA MET A 493 10.55 30.80 -17.34
C MET A 493 10.45 31.47 -15.98
N TYR A 494 11.17 30.96 -14.97
CA TYR A 494 11.20 31.54 -13.62
C TYR A 494 11.83 32.95 -13.62
N ASN A 495 12.93 33.17 -14.38
CA ASN A 495 13.57 34.47 -14.46
C ASN A 495 12.63 35.53 -15.05
N LYS A 496 11.83 35.20 -16.07
CA LYS A 496 10.80 36.10 -16.64
C LYS A 496 9.74 36.46 -15.60
N GLU A 497 9.22 35.48 -14.91
CA GLU A 497 8.17 35.68 -13.90
C GLU A 497 8.65 36.55 -12.74
N LEU A 498 9.91 36.37 -12.33
CA LEU A 498 10.54 37.12 -11.25
C LEU A 498 11.20 38.45 -11.70
N ASN A 499 11.05 38.82 -12.96
CA ASN A 499 11.72 40.01 -13.55
C ASN A 499 13.25 40.01 -13.34
N ARG A 500 13.89 38.83 -13.49
CA ARG A 500 15.33 38.63 -13.41
C ARG A 500 15.95 38.65 -14.81
N ALA A 501 17.28 38.84 -14.86
CA ALA A 501 18.04 38.74 -16.11
C ALA A 501 17.95 37.30 -16.66
N LEU A 502 17.70 37.19 -17.98
CA LEU A 502 17.62 35.88 -18.64
C LEU A 502 19.02 35.27 -18.81
N ASN A 503 19.09 33.96 -18.64
CA ASN A 503 20.25 33.17 -19.04
C ASN A 503 20.38 33.18 -20.57
N LYS A 504 21.52 33.65 -21.09
CA LYS A 504 21.79 33.84 -22.53
C LYS A 504 22.54 32.68 -23.18
N THR A 505 22.76 31.59 -22.45
CA THR A 505 23.41 30.38 -22.97
C THR A 505 22.64 29.83 -24.18
N LYS A 506 23.36 29.58 -25.26
CA LYS A 506 22.78 29.04 -26.50
C LYS A 506 22.84 27.50 -26.50
N LYS A 507 22.02 26.86 -27.29
CA LYS A 507 22.06 25.38 -27.49
C LYS A 507 23.45 24.92 -27.99
N SER A 508 24.11 25.72 -28.80
CA SER A 508 25.46 25.43 -29.29
C SER A 508 26.52 25.37 -28.20
N ASP A 509 26.27 26.01 -27.06
CA ASP A 509 27.19 26.07 -25.93
C ASP A 509 27.08 24.86 -24.99
N LEU A 510 26.10 24.01 -25.26
CA LEU A 510 25.85 22.79 -24.50
C LEU A 510 26.41 21.56 -25.19
N ASN A 511 27.11 20.70 -24.43
CA ASN A 511 27.73 19.49 -24.92
C ASN A 511 26.89 18.26 -24.61
N VAL A 512 27.05 17.22 -25.47
CA VAL A 512 26.50 15.89 -25.26
C VAL A 512 27.65 14.90 -25.25
N ASN A 513 27.98 14.38 -24.08
CA ASN A 513 28.96 13.32 -23.91
C ASN A 513 28.27 11.95 -24.08
N ILE A 514 28.60 11.23 -25.14
CA ILE A 514 28.09 9.88 -25.38
C ILE A 514 29.15 8.87 -24.91
N ILE A 515 28.73 8.02 -23.98
CA ILE A 515 29.50 6.89 -23.49
C ILE A 515 28.86 5.62 -24.04
N TYR A 516 29.53 4.96 -24.99
CA TYR A 516 29.01 3.72 -25.54
C TYR A 516 29.18 2.57 -24.56
N VAL A 517 28.07 1.93 -24.20
CA VAL A 517 28.03 0.79 -23.30
C VAL A 517 27.81 -0.52 -24.06
N ASP A 518 28.20 -1.63 -23.46
CA ASP A 518 28.04 -2.94 -24.08
C ASP A 518 26.54 -3.26 -24.25
N ASN A 519 26.18 -4.01 -25.30
CA ASN A 519 24.79 -4.40 -25.55
C ASN A 519 24.34 -5.49 -24.56
N ASN A 520 23.03 -5.70 -24.44
CA ASN A 520 22.36 -6.67 -23.57
C ASN A 520 22.65 -6.42 -22.07
N GLN A 521 22.64 -5.16 -21.66
CA GLN A 521 22.71 -4.77 -20.27
C GLN A 521 21.34 -4.33 -19.77
N SER A 522 20.97 -4.83 -18.59
CA SER A 522 19.65 -4.59 -17.99
C SER A 522 19.76 -3.62 -16.81
N TYR A 523 18.79 -2.75 -16.68
CA TYR A 523 18.68 -1.78 -15.60
C TYR A 523 17.50 -2.14 -14.72
N PHE A 524 17.73 -2.43 -13.43
CA PHE A 524 16.68 -2.74 -12.48
C PHE A 524 15.97 -1.45 -12.04
N THR A 525 14.64 -1.41 -12.16
CA THR A 525 13.85 -0.18 -12.00
C THR A 525 13.58 0.22 -10.56
N TYR A 526 13.72 -0.70 -9.60
CA TYR A 526 13.26 -0.53 -8.20
C TYR A 526 11.77 -0.12 -8.09
N ASN A 527 11.01 -0.29 -9.15
CA ASN A 527 9.58 0.00 -9.21
C ASN A 527 8.83 -1.25 -9.71
N SER A 528 8.01 -1.84 -8.84
CA SER A 528 7.26 -3.07 -9.14
C SER A 528 6.21 -2.91 -10.24
N LEU A 529 5.81 -1.67 -10.55
CA LEU A 529 4.81 -1.35 -11.58
C LEU A 529 5.40 -1.12 -12.96
N VAL A 530 6.73 -1.00 -13.06
CA VAL A 530 7.43 -0.74 -14.32
C VAL A 530 8.06 -2.02 -14.82
N MET A 531 7.78 -2.40 -16.07
CA MET A 531 8.30 -3.62 -16.72
C MET A 531 8.06 -4.88 -15.86
N ASP A 532 6.86 -5.00 -15.31
CA ASP A 532 6.44 -6.13 -14.49
C ASP A 532 6.49 -7.47 -15.26
N ASP A 533 6.26 -7.43 -16.57
CA ASP A 533 6.37 -8.56 -17.50
C ASP A 533 7.83 -8.92 -17.85
N ASN A 534 8.80 -8.02 -17.65
CA ASN A 534 10.24 -8.25 -17.87
C ASN A 534 11.06 -8.18 -16.55
N ARG A 535 10.54 -8.69 -15.45
CA ARG A 535 11.24 -8.78 -14.16
C ARG A 535 11.67 -7.42 -13.60
N ASN A 536 10.92 -6.35 -13.92
CA ASN A 536 11.27 -4.98 -13.57
C ASN A 536 12.67 -4.56 -14.09
N LEU A 537 13.09 -5.17 -15.21
CA LEU A 537 14.34 -4.88 -15.91
C LEU A 537 14.05 -4.15 -17.23
N ILE A 538 14.82 -3.10 -17.49
CA ILE A 538 14.83 -2.40 -18.78
C ILE A 538 16.11 -2.77 -19.51
N ASP A 539 15.98 -3.36 -20.69
CA ASP A 539 17.11 -3.82 -21.49
C ASP A 539 17.56 -2.74 -22.48
N ASP A 540 18.83 -2.40 -22.43
CA ASP A 540 19.50 -1.49 -23.36
C ASP A 540 18.82 -0.13 -23.58
N PRO A 541 18.36 0.61 -22.56
CA PRO A 541 17.85 1.97 -22.75
C PRO A 541 18.98 2.95 -23.01
N ILE A 542 18.65 4.13 -23.52
CA ILE A 542 19.55 5.28 -23.38
C ILE A 542 19.42 5.76 -21.94
N ALA A 543 20.52 5.77 -21.17
CA ALA A 543 20.49 6.26 -19.80
C ALA A 543 21.15 7.64 -19.70
N ILE A 544 20.41 8.63 -19.20
CA ILE A 544 20.91 9.97 -18.89
C ILE A 544 21.52 9.93 -17.50
N VAL A 545 22.78 10.31 -17.37
CA VAL A 545 23.45 10.38 -16.06
C VAL A 545 23.31 11.80 -15.51
N ASP A 546 22.44 11.96 -14.50
CA ASP A 546 22.26 13.23 -13.79
C ASP A 546 23.49 13.53 -12.93
N ILE A 547 24.03 14.76 -13.10
CA ILE A 547 25.15 15.31 -12.33
C ILE A 547 24.77 16.60 -11.60
N ASP A 548 23.48 16.78 -11.28
CA ASP A 548 22.88 17.94 -10.60
C ASP A 548 22.94 19.26 -11.40
N ASN A 549 22.98 19.20 -12.72
CA ASN A 549 23.19 20.35 -13.60
C ASN A 549 21.96 20.81 -14.39
N ILE A 550 20.76 20.38 -13.99
CA ILE A 550 19.47 20.84 -14.52
C ILE A 550 18.77 21.80 -13.53
N ASP A 551 17.66 22.40 -13.94
CA ASP A 551 16.88 23.32 -13.09
C ASP A 551 16.37 22.66 -11.82
N ASP A 552 16.32 23.44 -10.73
CA ASP A 552 15.96 22.96 -9.39
C ASP A 552 14.53 22.39 -9.31
N SER A 553 13.63 22.81 -10.19
CA SER A 553 12.22 22.41 -10.19
C SER A 553 12.00 20.91 -10.50
N PHE A 554 12.94 20.23 -11.14
CA PHE A 554 12.82 18.81 -11.47
C PHE A 554 12.98 17.89 -10.26
N TYR A 555 13.73 18.32 -9.24
CA TYR A 555 14.11 17.44 -8.12
C TYR A 555 12.95 17.05 -7.21
N LEU A 556 11.88 17.85 -7.12
CA LEU A 556 10.65 17.45 -6.40
C LEU A 556 10.04 16.18 -6.99
N SER A 557 9.94 16.12 -8.31
CA SER A 557 9.42 14.95 -9.02
C SER A 557 10.32 13.72 -8.85
N TYR A 558 11.64 13.92 -8.91
CA TYR A 558 12.60 12.83 -8.74
C TYR A 558 12.52 12.24 -7.33
N ILE A 559 12.57 13.06 -6.29
CA ILE A 559 12.53 12.59 -4.91
C ILE A 559 11.21 11.86 -4.63
N SER A 560 10.10 12.36 -5.16
CA SER A 560 8.79 11.80 -4.88
C SER A 560 8.52 10.45 -5.53
N ARG A 561 9.31 10.05 -6.55
CA ARG A 561 9.02 8.84 -7.33
C ARG A 561 10.22 7.96 -7.66
N CYS A 562 11.41 8.54 -7.76
CA CYS A 562 12.53 7.93 -8.46
C CYS A 562 13.82 7.87 -7.64
N VAL A 563 13.83 8.42 -6.41
CA VAL A 563 15.00 8.44 -5.53
C VAL A 563 14.84 7.41 -4.44
N TYR A 564 15.90 6.63 -4.26
CA TYR A 564 15.98 5.53 -3.31
C TYR A 564 17.23 5.65 -2.46
N PHE A 565 17.16 5.21 -1.21
CA PHE A 565 18.33 5.14 -0.34
C PHE A 565 18.35 3.83 0.45
N ASN A 566 19.53 3.41 0.87
CA ASN A 566 19.70 2.21 1.65
C ASN A 566 19.86 2.58 3.14
N SER A 567 19.09 1.95 4.02
CA SER A 567 19.25 2.10 5.46
C SER A 567 19.19 0.76 6.17
N LYS A 568 20.20 0.50 6.99
CA LYS A 568 20.25 -0.67 7.89
C LYS A 568 19.71 -0.38 9.28
N LYS A 569 19.29 0.86 9.55
CA LYS A 569 18.72 1.23 10.84
C LYS A 569 17.32 0.63 10.99
N LEU A 570 16.96 0.36 12.22
CA LEU A 570 15.63 -0.12 12.59
C LEU A 570 14.52 0.84 12.12
N ASP A 571 14.86 2.14 12.13
CA ASP A 571 14.03 3.22 11.63
C ASP A 571 14.79 3.97 10.53
N ALA A 572 14.37 3.72 9.29
CA ALA A 572 15.04 4.31 8.14
C ALA A 572 14.79 5.83 8.03
N LEU A 573 13.65 6.32 8.54
CA LEU A 573 13.40 7.77 8.58
C LEU A 573 14.36 8.48 9.54
N ALA A 574 14.67 7.84 10.69
CA ALA A 574 15.66 8.36 11.62
C ALA A 574 17.08 8.44 11.01
N ASP A 575 17.37 7.68 9.97
CA ASP A 575 18.66 7.73 9.28
C ASP A 575 18.87 9.00 8.45
N ILE A 576 17.77 9.59 7.98
CA ILE A 576 17.76 10.80 7.14
C ILE A 576 17.17 12.01 7.87
N SER A 577 16.81 11.89 9.17
CA SER A 577 16.14 12.96 9.92
C SER A 577 16.97 14.25 9.97
N SER A 578 18.29 14.16 10.14
CA SER A 578 19.18 15.31 10.15
C SER A 578 19.16 16.08 8.81
N ILE A 579 19.04 15.36 7.70
CA ILE A 579 18.96 15.97 6.36
C ILE A 579 17.58 16.61 6.14
N ILE A 580 16.52 15.95 6.58
CA ILE A 580 15.14 16.47 6.55
C ILE A 580 15.07 17.79 7.32
N GLU A 581 15.60 17.79 8.54
CA GLU A 581 15.61 18.97 9.42
C GLU A 581 16.46 20.12 8.85
N ALA A 582 17.66 19.80 8.35
CA ALA A 582 18.56 20.81 7.80
C ALA A 582 17.96 21.58 6.62
N GLN A 583 17.12 20.93 5.80
CA GLN A 583 16.48 21.52 4.63
C GLN A 583 15.04 21.97 4.88
N GLY A 584 14.45 21.60 6.01
CA GLY A 584 13.07 21.95 6.36
C GLY A 584 12.05 21.38 5.37
N VAL A 585 12.25 20.13 4.94
CA VAL A 585 11.34 19.39 4.06
C VAL A 585 10.54 18.36 4.86
N GLU A 586 9.36 17.99 4.36
CA GLU A 586 8.56 16.91 4.94
C GLU A 586 8.65 15.69 4.03
N ALA A 587 9.21 14.58 4.54
CA ALA A 587 9.41 13.37 3.77
C ALA A 587 8.73 12.16 4.43
N HIS A 588 8.12 11.31 3.62
CA HIS A 588 7.68 9.98 3.98
C HIS A 588 8.57 8.94 3.32
N ILE A 589 8.72 7.80 3.96
CA ILE A 589 9.47 6.68 3.40
C ILE A 589 8.57 5.47 3.25
N GLN A 590 8.84 4.70 2.20
CA GLN A 590 8.21 3.41 1.96
C GLN A 590 9.30 2.38 1.67
N SER A 591 9.22 1.22 2.33
CA SER A 591 10.11 0.09 2.03
C SER A 591 9.72 -0.55 0.71
N LEU A 592 10.70 -0.84 -0.12
CA LEU A 592 10.47 -1.56 -1.38
C LEU A 592 10.21 -3.05 -1.17
N HIS A 593 10.70 -3.64 -0.07
CA HIS A 593 10.54 -5.08 0.20
C HIS A 593 9.17 -5.45 0.75
N ALA A 594 8.33 -4.49 1.09
CA ALA A 594 6.99 -4.69 1.64
C ALA A 594 5.88 -4.67 0.57
N VAL A 595 6.23 -4.73 -0.71
CA VAL A 595 5.28 -4.76 -1.83
C VAL A 595 5.01 -6.19 -2.29
#